data_f8f4b0af1a590a9fa504ab385927b9ad
#
_entry.id   f8f4b0af1a590a9fa504ab385927b9ad
#
_cell.length_a   1.000
_cell.length_b   1.000
_cell.length_c   1.000
_cell.angle_alpha   90.00
_cell.angle_beta   90.00
_cell.angle_gamma   90.00
#
_symmetry.space_group_name_H-M   'P 1'
#
loop_
_entity.id
_entity.type
_entity.pdbx_description
1 polymer ?
#
loop_
_entity_poly.entity_id
_entity_poly.type
_entity_poly.pdbx_seq_one_letter_code
_entity_poly.pdbx_strand_id
1 'polypeptide(L)'
;RNSKKDLLTQFHMDIAASIQAVTEEIVLKITKNISQEYKIKNLCLAGGVALNSVFVGRCYEFFEGIVENIYIPPVPYDAGLPIGASQILWHGENFMNQPRITWKDNSPTYLGFTYHKDSIEEAIKKNKDKVTTEVVDDETVIDLLTKDDNVISVYGGGSESGSRVLGNRSIFAYPRNKNMKDIINETVKHRQWFRPYAPKNLRDDVNN
;
A
#
# COMPACT_ATOMS: atom_id res chain seq x y z
N ARG A 1 17.19 -21.02 7.80
CA ARG A 1 17.90 -20.77 6.54
C ARG A 1 19.26 -20.14 6.86
N ASN A 2 20.34 -20.83 6.54
CA ASN A 2 21.71 -20.38 6.89
C ASN A 2 22.30 -19.40 5.86
N SER A 3 21.76 -19.37 4.64
CA SER A 3 22.18 -18.43 3.60
C SER A 3 21.02 -17.99 2.71
N LYS A 4 21.20 -16.91 1.93
CA LYS A 4 20.22 -16.45 0.94
C LYS A 4 20.02 -17.45 -0.21
N LYS A 5 20.96 -18.37 -0.40
CA LYS A 5 20.92 -19.41 -1.45
C LYS A 5 20.17 -20.66 -1.04
N ASP A 6 19.87 -20.83 0.27
CA ASP A 6 19.15 -22.01 0.73
C ASP A 6 17.71 -21.97 0.24
N LEU A 7 17.26 -23.07 -0.33
CA LEU A 7 15.88 -23.21 -0.79
C LEU A 7 14.90 -23.18 0.39
N LEU A 8 13.76 -22.55 0.19
CA LEU A 8 12.65 -22.65 1.13
C LEU A 8 12.03 -24.03 1.02
N THR A 9 11.85 -24.66 2.17
CA THR A 9 11.20 -25.99 2.29
C THR A 9 9.78 -25.80 2.80
N GLN A 10 8.99 -26.88 2.74
CA GLN A 10 7.63 -26.89 3.32
C GLN A 10 7.63 -26.46 4.80
N PHE A 11 8.62 -26.87 5.57
CA PHE A 11 8.79 -26.44 6.96
C PHE A 11 8.83 -24.91 7.13
N HIS A 12 9.55 -24.21 6.28
CA HIS A 12 9.61 -22.73 6.33
C HIS A 12 8.25 -22.10 5.96
N MET A 13 7.54 -22.67 5.00
CA MET A 13 6.21 -22.22 4.60
C MET A 13 5.19 -22.46 5.72
N ASP A 14 5.23 -23.60 6.37
CA ASP A 14 4.34 -23.97 7.49
C ASP A 14 4.55 -23.05 8.69
N ILE A 15 5.81 -22.71 9.02
CA ILE A 15 6.10 -21.74 10.09
C ILE A 15 5.52 -20.37 9.73
N ALA A 16 5.73 -19.89 8.50
CA ALA A 16 5.22 -18.59 8.09
C ALA A 16 3.69 -18.54 8.14
N ALA A 17 3.02 -19.58 7.64
CA ALA A 17 1.57 -19.72 7.69
C ALA A 17 1.05 -19.79 9.14
N SER A 18 1.73 -20.54 10.02
CA SER A 18 1.36 -20.67 11.42
C SER A 18 1.48 -19.34 12.17
N ILE A 19 2.55 -18.59 11.97
CA ILE A 19 2.73 -17.25 12.57
C ILE A 19 1.63 -16.31 12.10
N GLN A 20 1.28 -16.33 10.80
CA GLN A 20 0.19 -15.52 10.26
C GLN A 20 -1.14 -15.87 10.95
N ALA A 21 -1.50 -17.16 11.01
CA ALA A 21 -2.73 -17.62 11.60
C ALA A 21 -2.84 -17.26 13.10
N VAL A 22 -1.77 -17.47 13.85
CA VAL A 22 -1.72 -17.14 15.30
C VAL A 22 -1.83 -15.62 15.50
N THR A 23 -1.16 -14.82 14.68
CA THR A 23 -1.24 -13.35 14.75
C THR A 23 -2.67 -12.87 14.52
N GLU A 24 -3.33 -13.38 13.49
CA GLU A 24 -4.73 -13.05 13.19
C GLU A 24 -5.66 -13.44 14.34
N GLU A 25 -5.54 -14.68 14.82
CA GLU A 25 -6.39 -15.19 15.89
C GLU A 25 -6.26 -14.36 17.17
N ILE A 26 -5.03 -14.04 17.59
CA ILE A 26 -4.78 -13.26 18.81
C ILE A 26 -5.36 -11.86 18.69
N VAL A 27 -5.03 -11.13 17.61
CA VAL A 27 -5.44 -9.73 17.46
C VAL A 27 -6.95 -9.62 17.30
N LEU A 28 -7.57 -10.49 16.49
CA LEU A 28 -9.02 -10.50 16.31
C LEU A 28 -9.75 -10.79 17.63
N LYS A 29 -9.31 -11.79 18.39
CA LYS A 29 -9.91 -12.14 19.69
C LYS A 29 -9.78 -11.03 20.73
N ILE A 30 -8.60 -10.44 20.87
CA ILE A 30 -8.39 -9.32 21.81
C ILE A 30 -9.29 -8.15 21.43
N THR A 31 -9.29 -7.76 20.17
CA THR A 31 -10.10 -6.63 19.69
C THR A 31 -11.60 -6.89 19.86
N LYS A 32 -12.07 -8.10 19.57
CA LYS A 32 -13.47 -8.49 19.80
C LYS A 32 -13.87 -8.37 21.26
N ASN A 33 -13.07 -8.93 22.17
CA ASN A 33 -13.37 -8.89 23.59
C ASN A 33 -13.47 -7.45 24.11
N ILE A 34 -12.51 -6.59 23.75
CA ILE A 34 -12.53 -5.17 24.11
C ILE A 34 -13.77 -4.48 23.50
N SER A 35 -14.05 -4.71 22.22
CA SER A 35 -15.19 -4.07 21.54
C SER A 35 -16.52 -4.43 22.20
N GLN A 36 -16.70 -5.67 22.61
CA GLN A 36 -17.92 -6.15 23.28
C GLN A 36 -18.03 -5.65 24.73
N GLU A 37 -16.92 -5.69 25.48
CA GLU A 37 -16.87 -5.25 26.88
C GLU A 37 -17.20 -3.77 27.00
N TYR A 38 -16.61 -2.92 26.15
CA TYR A 38 -16.77 -1.47 26.19
C TYR A 38 -17.86 -0.96 25.23
N LYS A 39 -18.59 -1.85 24.53
CA LYS A 39 -19.63 -1.51 23.55
C LYS A 39 -19.17 -0.48 22.53
N ILE A 40 -17.97 -0.71 21.99
CA ILE A 40 -17.33 0.18 21.02
C ILE A 40 -18.07 0.11 19.67
N LYS A 41 -18.42 1.28 19.12
CA LYS A 41 -19.05 1.41 17.80
C LYS A 41 -18.02 1.65 16.69
N ASN A 42 -16.92 2.32 17.00
CA ASN A 42 -15.90 2.70 16.04
C ASN A 42 -14.56 2.10 16.46
N LEU A 43 -13.95 1.34 15.57
CA LEU A 43 -12.67 0.68 15.77
C LEU A 43 -11.59 1.38 14.95
N CYS A 44 -10.53 1.85 15.60
CA CYS A 44 -9.33 2.34 14.92
C CYS A 44 -8.18 1.35 15.14
N LEU A 45 -7.53 0.93 14.05
CA LEU A 45 -6.38 0.04 14.10
C LEU A 45 -5.13 0.78 13.63
N ALA A 46 -4.11 0.82 14.49
CA ALA A 46 -2.80 1.39 14.18
C ALA A 46 -1.69 0.47 14.69
N GLY A 47 -0.44 0.79 14.36
CA GLY A 47 0.73 -0.03 14.63
C GLY A 47 1.16 -0.85 13.43
N GLY A 48 2.38 -1.42 13.49
CA GLY A 48 2.98 -2.16 12.37
C GLY A 48 2.16 -3.37 11.90
N VAL A 49 1.40 -4.02 12.78
CA VAL A 49 0.53 -5.16 12.44
C VAL A 49 -0.62 -4.74 11.52
N ALA A 50 -1.07 -3.49 11.59
CA ALA A 50 -2.09 -2.97 10.69
C ALA A 50 -1.63 -2.81 9.22
N LEU A 51 -0.34 -3.04 8.92
CA LEU A 51 0.17 -3.21 7.56
C LEU A 51 -0.08 -4.60 6.97
N ASN A 52 -0.48 -5.55 7.80
CA ASN A 52 -0.75 -6.92 7.35
C ASN A 52 -2.09 -6.97 6.61
N SER A 53 -2.03 -6.97 5.28
CA SER A 53 -3.21 -6.91 4.42
C SER A 53 -4.17 -8.10 4.59
N VAL A 54 -3.65 -9.28 4.92
CA VAL A 54 -4.48 -10.48 5.17
C VAL A 54 -5.29 -10.29 6.46
N PHE A 55 -4.64 -9.86 7.54
CA PHE A 55 -5.31 -9.55 8.80
C PHE A 55 -6.35 -8.43 8.61
N VAL A 56 -5.97 -7.33 7.96
CA VAL A 56 -6.87 -6.19 7.69
C VAL A 56 -8.10 -6.61 6.88
N GLY A 57 -7.92 -7.42 5.84
CA GLY A 57 -9.03 -7.95 5.05
C GLY A 57 -10.03 -8.74 5.90
N ARG A 58 -9.53 -9.56 6.82
CA ARG A 58 -10.38 -10.33 7.72
C ARG A 58 -11.10 -9.51 8.79
N CYS A 59 -10.60 -8.32 9.12
CA CYS A 59 -11.25 -7.46 10.12
C CYS A 59 -12.69 -7.10 9.73
N TYR A 60 -12.95 -6.82 8.47
CA TYR A 60 -14.27 -6.42 8.01
C TYR A 60 -15.32 -7.52 8.20
N GLU A 61 -14.99 -8.76 7.82
CA GLU A 61 -15.86 -9.92 8.02
C GLU A 61 -16.02 -10.27 9.50
N PHE A 62 -14.92 -10.26 10.24
CA PHE A 62 -14.90 -10.71 11.63
C PHE A 62 -15.65 -9.78 12.58
N PHE A 63 -15.64 -8.47 12.29
CA PHE A 63 -16.28 -7.45 13.12
C PHE A 63 -17.66 -7.05 12.63
N GLU A 64 -18.17 -7.70 11.59
CA GLU A 64 -19.54 -7.48 11.12
C GLU A 64 -20.55 -7.71 12.26
N GLY A 65 -21.44 -6.74 12.47
CA GLY A 65 -22.40 -6.75 13.58
C GLY A 65 -21.81 -6.52 14.98
N ILE A 66 -20.49 -6.35 15.12
CA ILE A 66 -19.83 -6.05 16.40
C ILE A 66 -19.50 -4.56 16.52
N VAL A 67 -18.98 -3.97 15.46
CA VAL A 67 -18.70 -2.53 15.36
C VAL A 67 -19.39 -1.94 14.13
N GLU A 68 -19.68 -0.64 14.17
CA GLU A 68 -20.33 0.05 13.06
C GLU A 68 -19.30 0.52 12.01
N ASN A 69 -18.12 0.92 12.45
CA ASN A 69 -17.08 1.46 11.57
C ASN A 69 -15.69 0.93 11.95
N ILE A 70 -14.89 0.64 10.93
CA ILE A 70 -13.46 0.30 11.08
C ILE A 70 -12.65 1.34 10.32
N TYR A 71 -11.67 1.94 10.96
CA TYR A 71 -10.74 2.87 10.36
C TYR A 71 -9.30 2.40 10.54
N ILE A 72 -8.58 2.32 9.43
CA ILE A 72 -7.16 2.01 9.39
C ILE A 72 -6.47 3.13 8.63
N PRO A 73 -5.58 3.92 9.27
CA PRO A 73 -4.91 5.01 8.58
C PRO A 73 -4.01 4.49 7.45
N PRO A 74 -3.79 5.28 6.38
CA PRO A 74 -2.93 4.88 5.26
C PRO A 74 -1.48 4.62 5.68
N VAL A 75 -1.06 5.23 6.79
CA VAL A 75 0.28 5.07 7.38
C VAL A 75 0.13 4.64 8.84
N PRO A 76 -0.24 3.38 9.11
CA PRO A 76 -0.62 2.94 10.45
C PRO A 76 0.56 2.69 11.39
N TYR A 77 1.80 2.70 10.91
CA TYR A 77 3.04 2.40 11.63
C TYR A 77 3.86 3.67 11.93
N ASP A 78 5.10 3.50 12.38
CA ASP A 78 5.97 4.59 12.87
C ASP A 78 6.11 5.78 11.89
N ALA A 79 6.06 5.53 10.57
CA ALA A 79 6.09 6.62 9.59
C ALA A 79 4.85 7.54 9.64
N GLY A 80 3.79 7.16 10.34
CA GLY A 80 2.62 8.01 10.60
C GLY A 80 2.79 8.97 11.77
N LEU A 81 3.81 8.80 12.61
CA LEU A 81 4.04 9.66 13.79
C LEU A 81 4.20 11.15 13.45
N PRO A 82 4.94 11.55 12.39
CA PRO A 82 5.02 12.95 12.00
C PRO A 82 3.67 13.56 11.61
N ILE A 83 2.81 12.77 10.95
CA ILE A 83 1.45 13.20 10.59
C ILE A 83 0.63 13.43 11.85
N GLY A 84 0.65 12.46 12.77
CA GLY A 84 -0.05 12.57 14.06
C GLY A 84 0.43 13.73 14.91
N ALA A 85 1.75 13.93 15.01
CA ALA A 85 2.34 15.05 15.74
C ALA A 85 1.90 16.41 15.14
N SER A 86 1.90 16.54 13.83
CA SER A 86 1.43 17.74 13.14
C SER A 86 -0.05 18.02 13.41
N GLN A 87 -0.88 16.98 13.42
CA GLN A 87 -2.31 17.10 13.76
C GLN A 87 -2.54 17.51 15.22
N ILE A 88 -1.76 16.95 16.15
CA ILE A 88 -1.81 17.34 17.57
C ILE A 88 -1.44 18.81 17.75
N LEU A 89 -0.37 19.27 17.11
CA LEU A 89 0.04 20.68 17.16
C LEU A 89 -1.01 21.61 16.55
N TRP A 90 -1.60 21.22 15.41
CA TRP A 90 -2.63 22.02 14.74
C TRP A 90 -3.89 22.17 15.59
N HIS A 91 -4.34 21.10 16.22
CA HIS A 91 -5.55 21.11 17.03
C HIS A 91 -5.32 21.62 18.46
N GLY A 92 -4.09 21.51 18.97
CA GLY A 92 -3.69 22.00 20.28
C GLY A 92 -4.56 21.53 21.44
N GLU A 93 -4.56 22.27 22.55
CA GLU A 93 -5.41 22.01 23.71
C GLU A 93 -6.92 22.18 23.41
N ASN A 94 -7.25 22.91 22.35
CA ASN A 94 -8.62 23.14 21.88
C ASN A 94 -9.07 22.12 20.82
N PHE A 95 -8.48 20.94 20.78
CA PHE A 95 -8.77 19.89 19.79
C PHE A 95 -10.28 19.66 19.56
N MET A 96 -11.09 19.72 20.62
CA MET A 96 -12.53 19.52 20.53
C MET A 96 -13.30 20.71 19.92
N ASN A 97 -12.71 21.90 19.90
CA ASN A 97 -13.32 23.15 19.47
C ASN A 97 -12.84 23.61 18.08
N GLN A 98 -11.82 22.98 17.52
CA GLN A 98 -11.34 23.30 16.19
C GLN A 98 -12.17 22.61 15.12
N PRO A 99 -12.48 23.28 13.98
CA PRO A 99 -13.13 22.61 12.86
C PRO A 99 -12.24 21.46 12.39
N ARG A 100 -12.83 20.28 12.30
CA ARG A 100 -12.11 19.09 11.79
C ARG A 100 -11.71 19.34 10.35
N ILE A 101 -10.43 19.15 10.05
CA ILE A 101 -9.97 19.10 8.68
C ILE A 101 -10.53 17.82 8.06
N THR A 102 -11.47 17.98 7.14
CA THR A 102 -11.93 16.87 6.32
C THR A 102 -11.05 16.77 5.10
N TRP A 103 -10.36 15.65 4.96
CA TRP A 103 -9.58 15.32 3.76
C TRP A 103 -10.56 15.01 2.62
N LYS A 104 -10.91 16.01 1.81
CA LYS A 104 -11.90 15.80 0.73
C LYS A 104 -11.30 15.07 -0.46
N ASP A 105 -10.12 15.48 -0.91
CA ASP A 105 -9.58 15.03 -2.20
C ASP A 105 -8.17 14.43 -2.11
N ASN A 106 -7.45 14.70 -1.04
CA ASN A 106 -6.10 14.17 -0.84
C ASN A 106 -6.04 13.46 0.51
N SER A 107 -6.36 12.21 0.47
CA SER A 107 -6.07 11.30 1.56
C SER A 107 -4.65 11.54 2.09
N PRO A 108 -4.37 11.44 3.39
CA PRO A 108 -3.01 11.43 3.93
C PRO A 108 -2.09 10.40 3.27
N THR A 109 -2.62 9.64 2.33
CA THR A 109 -1.90 8.70 1.47
C THR A 109 -0.86 9.37 0.56
N TYR A 110 -1.12 10.58 0.03
CA TYR A 110 -0.30 11.23 -1.00
C TYR A 110 0.27 12.57 -0.53
N LEU A 111 0.85 12.60 0.67
CA LEU A 111 1.45 13.82 1.25
C LEU A 111 2.90 14.07 0.80
N GLY A 112 3.46 13.16 0.04
CA GLY A 112 4.84 13.28 -0.42
C GLY A 112 4.99 14.33 -1.53
N PHE A 113 6.23 14.61 -1.88
CA PHE A 113 6.60 15.67 -2.80
C PHE A 113 6.02 15.47 -4.21
N THR A 114 5.53 16.56 -4.80
CA THR A 114 5.07 16.64 -6.20
C THR A 114 6.08 17.49 -6.99
N TYR A 115 6.60 16.93 -8.09
CA TYR A 115 7.48 17.67 -8.98
C TYR A 115 6.68 18.48 -9.99
N HIS A 116 7.06 19.74 -10.18
CA HIS A 116 6.49 20.60 -11.19
C HIS A 116 7.08 20.29 -12.58
N LYS A 117 6.37 20.69 -13.62
CA LYS A 117 6.74 20.45 -15.01
C LYS A 117 8.16 20.92 -15.32
N ASP A 118 8.53 22.10 -14.87
CA ASP A 118 9.86 22.68 -15.11
C ASP A 118 10.99 21.80 -14.54
N SER A 119 10.78 21.23 -13.35
CA SER A 119 11.76 20.32 -12.73
C SER A 119 11.91 19.01 -13.52
N ILE A 120 10.82 18.53 -14.13
CA ILE A 120 10.84 17.34 -14.99
C ILE A 120 11.58 17.65 -16.28
N GLU A 121 11.29 18.79 -16.91
CA GLU A 121 11.97 19.23 -18.15
C GLU A 121 13.48 19.44 -17.91
N GLU A 122 13.87 20.04 -16.79
CA GLU A 122 15.28 20.18 -16.42
C GLU A 122 15.96 18.82 -16.23
N ALA A 123 15.29 17.88 -15.55
CA ALA A 123 15.81 16.51 -15.35
C ALA A 123 16.01 15.77 -16.69
N ILE A 124 15.04 15.90 -17.62
CA ILE A 124 15.14 15.36 -18.98
C ILE A 124 16.32 15.96 -19.71
N LYS A 125 16.43 17.29 -19.72
CA LYS A 125 17.53 18.00 -20.38
C LYS A 125 18.90 17.58 -19.86
N LYS A 126 19.02 17.39 -18.54
CA LYS A 126 20.26 16.94 -17.89
C LYS A 126 20.64 15.51 -18.25
N ASN A 127 19.67 14.68 -18.58
CA ASN A 127 19.88 13.25 -18.86
C ASN A 127 19.60 12.86 -20.32
N LYS A 128 19.58 13.84 -21.25
CA LYS A 128 19.26 13.62 -22.67
C LYS A 128 20.09 12.54 -23.36
N ASP A 129 21.31 12.28 -22.86
CA ASP A 129 22.21 11.28 -23.42
C ASP A 129 21.89 9.85 -22.88
N LYS A 130 21.00 9.75 -21.88
CA LYS A 130 20.66 8.49 -21.20
C LYS A 130 19.22 8.05 -21.41
N VAL A 131 18.35 8.97 -21.81
CA VAL A 131 16.91 8.71 -21.94
C VAL A 131 16.39 9.28 -23.26
N THR A 132 15.46 8.58 -23.87
CA THR A 132 14.63 9.07 -24.97
C THR A 132 13.28 9.48 -24.40
N THR A 133 12.75 10.63 -24.84
CA THR A 133 11.47 11.14 -24.35
C THR A 133 10.54 11.42 -25.51
N GLU A 134 9.29 11.06 -25.32
CA GLU A 134 8.21 11.27 -26.28
C GLU A 134 6.95 11.67 -25.51
N VAL A 135 6.14 12.54 -26.13
CA VAL A 135 4.80 12.86 -25.60
C VAL A 135 3.82 11.86 -26.24
N VAL A 136 3.19 11.09 -25.41
CA VAL A 136 2.25 10.03 -25.84
C VAL A 136 0.89 10.24 -25.18
N ASP A 137 -0.15 9.68 -25.82
CA ASP A 137 -1.49 9.62 -25.27
C ASP A 137 -1.70 8.37 -24.39
N ASP A 138 -2.85 8.31 -23.72
CA ASP A 138 -3.20 7.19 -22.85
C ASP A 138 -3.34 5.86 -23.61
N GLU A 139 -3.79 5.87 -24.87
CA GLU A 139 -3.90 4.67 -25.70
C GLU A 139 -2.53 4.05 -25.95
N THR A 140 -1.55 4.87 -26.27
CA THR A 140 -0.16 4.42 -26.44
C THR A 140 0.39 3.81 -25.15
N VAL A 141 0.09 4.38 -23.99
CA VAL A 141 0.52 3.82 -22.69
C VAL A 141 -0.16 2.47 -22.44
N ILE A 142 -1.45 2.35 -22.74
CA ILE A 142 -2.20 1.09 -22.60
C ILE A 142 -1.63 0.04 -23.52
N ASP A 143 -1.36 0.38 -24.79
CA ASP A 143 -0.75 -0.52 -25.75
C ASP A 143 0.62 -1.01 -25.30
N LEU A 144 1.44 -0.12 -24.78
CA LEU A 144 2.75 -0.48 -24.23
C LEU A 144 2.61 -1.42 -23.01
N LEU A 145 1.64 -1.16 -22.13
CA LEU A 145 1.40 -1.96 -20.93
C LEU A 145 0.85 -3.35 -21.27
N THR A 146 0.04 -3.46 -22.32
CA THR A 146 -0.61 -4.72 -22.72
C THR A 146 0.24 -5.59 -23.62
N LYS A 147 1.34 -5.07 -24.14
CA LYS A 147 2.34 -5.88 -24.89
C LYS A 147 3.06 -6.83 -23.95
N ASP A 148 3.38 -8.00 -24.46
CA ASP A 148 4.02 -9.07 -23.71
C ASP A 148 5.34 -8.58 -23.07
N ASP A 149 5.49 -8.95 -21.80
CA ASP A 149 6.69 -8.75 -20.99
C ASP A 149 7.11 -7.30 -20.69
N ASN A 150 6.32 -6.32 -21.08
CA ASN A 150 6.60 -4.93 -20.75
C ASN A 150 6.36 -4.65 -19.26
N VAL A 151 7.29 -3.88 -18.68
CA VAL A 151 7.21 -3.36 -17.32
C VAL A 151 7.32 -1.84 -17.38
N ILE A 152 6.29 -1.14 -16.92
CA ILE A 152 6.18 0.31 -17.01
C ILE A 152 6.26 0.91 -15.61
N SER A 153 7.10 1.92 -15.43
CA SER A 153 7.14 2.73 -14.21
C SER A 153 6.27 3.98 -14.38
N VAL A 154 5.35 4.19 -13.45
CA VAL A 154 4.51 5.39 -13.40
C VAL A 154 5.03 6.33 -12.33
N TYR A 155 5.16 7.58 -12.68
CA TYR A 155 5.63 8.66 -11.82
C TYR A 155 4.75 9.89 -12.02
N GLY A 156 3.86 10.17 -11.08
CA GLY A 156 2.91 11.29 -11.17
C GLY A 156 2.42 11.74 -9.79
N GLY A 157 1.86 12.93 -9.69
CA GLY A 157 1.27 13.47 -8.48
C GLY A 157 2.19 13.49 -7.25
N GLY A 158 1.61 13.57 -6.06
CA GLY A 158 2.33 13.45 -4.79
C GLY A 158 2.76 12.01 -4.50
N SER A 159 3.96 11.81 -3.97
CA SER A 159 4.38 10.46 -3.57
C SER A 159 3.54 9.94 -2.41
N GLU A 160 3.43 8.63 -2.35
CA GLU A 160 2.76 7.96 -1.25
C GLU A 160 3.47 8.23 0.08
N SER A 161 2.68 8.48 1.12
CA SER A 161 3.19 8.76 2.48
C SER A 161 3.60 7.49 3.22
N GLY A 162 3.03 6.35 2.84
CA GLY A 162 3.27 5.06 3.46
C GLY A 162 4.27 4.19 2.70
N SER A 163 4.48 2.97 3.21
CA SER A 163 5.38 1.97 2.63
C SER A 163 4.82 1.26 1.40
N ARG A 164 3.57 1.53 1.05
CA ARG A 164 2.88 0.91 -0.09
C ARG A 164 2.82 1.86 -1.26
N VAL A 165 3.06 1.34 -2.45
CA VAL A 165 2.86 2.05 -3.72
C VAL A 165 1.39 1.93 -4.14
N LEU A 166 0.77 3.07 -4.46
CA LEU A 166 -0.67 3.17 -4.71
C LEU A 166 -0.98 3.90 -6.03
N GLY A 167 -0.05 3.90 -6.97
CA GLY A 167 -0.23 4.39 -8.32
C GLY A 167 0.67 5.56 -8.71
N ASN A 168 1.14 6.39 -7.77
CA ASN A 168 1.92 7.58 -8.09
C ASN A 168 3.43 7.32 -8.23
N ARG A 169 3.95 6.29 -7.58
CA ARG A 169 5.35 5.80 -7.70
C ARG A 169 5.31 4.29 -7.84
N SER A 170 4.76 3.82 -8.95
CA SER A 170 4.40 2.41 -9.13
C SER A 170 5.04 1.80 -10.35
N ILE A 171 5.25 0.51 -10.29
CA ILE A 171 5.63 -0.32 -11.43
C ILE A 171 4.40 -1.14 -11.79
N PHE A 172 4.00 -1.03 -13.05
CA PHE A 172 2.88 -1.78 -13.62
C PHE A 172 3.40 -2.79 -14.64
N ALA A 173 2.70 -3.90 -14.74
CA ALA A 173 2.92 -4.92 -15.75
C ALA A 173 1.62 -5.67 -16.05
N TYR A 174 1.56 -6.33 -17.19
CA TYR A 174 0.36 -6.98 -17.67
C TYR A 174 0.06 -8.26 -16.88
N PRO A 175 -1.08 -8.33 -16.16
CA PRO A 175 -1.35 -9.40 -15.21
C PRO A 175 -1.71 -10.74 -15.86
N ARG A 176 -2.03 -10.77 -17.17
CA ARG A 176 -2.39 -12.01 -17.89
C ARG A 176 -1.17 -12.87 -18.24
N ASN A 177 0.04 -12.30 -18.24
CA ASN A 177 1.24 -13.10 -18.39
C ASN A 177 1.52 -13.88 -17.10
N LYS A 178 1.43 -15.20 -17.14
CA LYS A 178 1.62 -16.09 -16.00
C LYS A 178 3.02 -16.00 -15.38
N ASN A 179 4.02 -15.62 -16.15
CA ASN A 179 5.41 -15.51 -15.72
C ASN A 179 5.75 -14.09 -15.23
N MET A 180 4.84 -13.13 -15.31
CA MET A 180 5.11 -11.73 -15.02
C MET A 180 5.64 -11.50 -13.59
N LYS A 181 5.14 -12.26 -12.62
CA LYS A 181 5.65 -12.20 -11.24
C LYS A 181 7.14 -12.53 -11.17
N ASP A 182 7.57 -13.56 -11.86
CA ASP A 182 8.97 -14.00 -11.84
C ASP A 182 9.85 -13.03 -12.64
N ILE A 183 9.40 -12.57 -13.80
CA ILE A 183 10.07 -11.53 -14.58
C ILE A 183 10.34 -10.31 -13.72
N ILE A 184 9.33 -9.72 -13.06
CA ILE A 184 9.54 -8.52 -12.23
C ILE A 184 10.43 -8.82 -11.02
N ASN A 185 10.28 -9.99 -10.37
CA ASN A 185 11.10 -10.34 -9.21
C ASN A 185 12.58 -10.51 -9.58
N GLU A 186 12.88 -11.10 -10.72
CA GLU A 186 14.24 -11.39 -11.16
C GLU A 186 14.91 -10.20 -11.84
N THR A 187 14.22 -9.56 -12.80
CA THR A 187 14.84 -8.55 -13.66
C THR A 187 14.75 -7.13 -13.13
N VAL A 188 13.69 -6.80 -12.37
CA VAL A 188 13.44 -5.43 -11.90
C VAL A 188 13.72 -5.28 -10.41
N LYS A 189 13.19 -6.18 -9.59
CA LYS A 189 13.27 -6.05 -8.12
C LYS A 189 14.42 -6.83 -7.50
N HIS A 190 15.02 -7.78 -8.21
CA HIS A 190 16.11 -8.65 -7.72
C HIS A 190 15.84 -9.23 -6.32
N ARG A 191 14.64 -9.81 -6.15
CA ARG A 191 14.14 -10.29 -4.86
C ARG A 191 13.64 -11.73 -4.94
N GLN A 192 13.23 -12.27 -3.79
CA GLN A 192 12.79 -13.65 -3.67
C GLN A 192 11.54 -13.92 -4.52
N TRP A 193 11.50 -15.08 -5.17
CA TRP A 193 10.44 -15.55 -6.06
C TRP A 193 9.03 -15.59 -5.41
N PHE A 194 8.96 -15.85 -4.10
CA PHE A 194 7.68 -16.00 -3.40
C PHE A 194 6.98 -14.67 -3.08
N ARG A 195 7.61 -13.53 -3.32
CA ARG A 195 7.01 -12.23 -3.01
C ARG A 195 5.89 -11.90 -4.00
N PRO A 196 4.66 -11.63 -3.48
CA PRO A 196 3.52 -11.31 -4.32
C PRO A 196 3.53 -9.87 -4.81
N TYR A 197 2.68 -9.59 -5.78
CA TYR A 197 2.28 -8.27 -6.22
C TYR A 197 0.80 -8.05 -5.95
N ALA A 198 0.41 -6.80 -5.70
CA ALA A 198 -0.98 -6.45 -5.57
C ALA A 198 -1.61 -6.25 -6.96
N PRO A 199 -2.77 -6.85 -7.25
CA PRO A 199 -3.53 -6.52 -8.44
C PRO A 199 -4.12 -5.11 -8.32
N LYS A 200 -4.28 -4.43 -9.46
CA LYS A 200 -5.05 -3.19 -9.56
C LYS A 200 -6.32 -3.50 -10.36
N ASN A 201 -7.46 -3.45 -9.71
CA ASN A 201 -8.75 -3.73 -10.28
C ASN A 201 -9.59 -2.45 -10.36
N LEU A 202 -10.58 -2.43 -11.24
CA LEU A 202 -11.63 -1.42 -11.21
C LEU A 202 -12.42 -1.58 -9.91
N ARG A 203 -12.90 -0.47 -9.36
CA ARG A 203 -13.67 -0.47 -8.11
C ARG A 203 -14.94 -1.34 -8.20
N ASP A 204 -15.58 -1.32 -9.34
CA ASP A 204 -16.84 -2.05 -9.57
C ASP A 204 -16.64 -3.56 -9.71
N ASP A 205 -15.40 -4.00 -10.00
CA ASP A 205 -15.03 -5.42 -10.15
C ASP A 205 -14.52 -6.07 -8.85
N VAL A 206 -14.40 -5.31 -7.76
CA VAL A 206 -13.84 -5.82 -6.49
C VAL A 206 -14.76 -6.84 -5.81
N ASN A 207 -16.05 -6.83 -6.13
CA ASN A 207 -17.06 -7.72 -5.54
C ASN A 207 -17.42 -8.92 -6.44
N ASN A 208 -16.71 -9.12 -7.55
CA ASN A 208 -16.81 -10.26 -8.45
C ASN A 208 -15.53 -11.12 -8.35
#